data_f7c12e832c26692d4f5ce26aa42703cc
#
_entry.id   f7c12e832c26692d4f5ce26aa42703cc
#
_cell.length_a   1.000
_cell.length_b   1.000
_cell.length_c   1.000
_cell.angle_alpha   90.00
_cell.angle_beta   90.00
_cell.angle_gamma   90.00
#
_symmetry.space_group_name_H-M   'P 1'
#
loop_
_entity.id
_entity.type
_entity.pdbx_description
1 polymer ?
#
loop_
_entity_poly.entity_id
_entity_poly.type
_entity_poly.pdbx_seq_one_letter_code
_entity_poly.pdbx_strand_id
1 'polypeptide(L)'
;MSQPEGAVRAARPPITVVMPFAGDERAAQAAVDALLVLDLRPGDELILADNAGTAVARGGVAVIRATGERSPAHARNAGAARAHGDWILFLDADCRAPRGLLDAYFAGPVTDDVGALAGEVVPVPGGDTLASRYGSARSFLSQQAHLNHPYRPRAVAANLLVRRAAFEQIGGFYEGVRAAEDTDFSWRLQQAGWRLELRRRAQVEHRYRVTVGELRRQWRGSAAGRAWLARRYEGFAPEPAVARAAGRLRHRGRRAIGPGGGAGSLPGPRGAPPAEGAGRLERGGYLALDALQSAEELAGLALSNRPSGRRRAAADVVVVADRFPVRGDPRVEFVRALEHARVEATGRPELPDGALARELQVDYREDDGIAARAAAVLALAVRHPVRSAADLLARRPGAPPLSALAPAVLRLRRDRRARVHALGGEEIRATARRIARLAGRPLDENPRSR
;
A
#
# COMPACT_ATOMS: atom_id res chain seq x y z
N MET A 1 27.99 41.00 -18.57
CA MET A 1 26.73 40.55 -19.19
C MET A 1 25.76 40.23 -18.05
N SER A 2 24.87 41.15 -17.74
CA SER A 2 23.84 41.02 -16.67
C SER A 2 22.79 40.02 -17.10
N GLN A 3 22.50 39.04 -16.23
CA GLN A 3 21.35 38.14 -16.44
C GLN A 3 20.05 38.96 -16.40
N PRO A 4 19.07 38.66 -17.23
CA PRO A 4 17.77 39.33 -17.15
C PRO A 4 17.05 38.89 -15.85
N GLU A 5 16.98 39.82 -14.89
CA GLU A 5 16.03 39.77 -13.78
C GLU A 5 14.62 39.88 -14.35
N GLY A 6 13.73 38.94 -14.01
CA GLY A 6 12.32 39.08 -14.25
C GLY A 6 11.65 38.13 -15.22
N ALA A 7 12.07 36.88 -15.32
CA ALA A 7 11.16 35.86 -15.88
C ALA A 7 9.99 35.68 -14.92
N VAL A 8 8.81 36.22 -15.30
CA VAL A 8 7.54 35.95 -14.61
C VAL A 8 7.39 34.41 -14.53
N ARG A 9 7.63 33.83 -13.36
CA ARG A 9 7.42 32.40 -13.15
C ARG A 9 5.97 32.10 -13.49
N ALA A 10 5.72 31.25 -14.47
CA ALA A 10 4.37 30.86 -14.87
C ALA A 10 3.55 30.45 -13.62
N ALA A 11 2.31 30.97 -13.54
CA ALA A 11 1.45 30.68 -12.42
C ALA A 11 1.17 29.17 -12.38
N ARG A 12 1.38 28.53 -11.23
CA ARG A 12 0.94 27.17 -10.96
C ARG A 12 -0.13 27.15 -9.87
N PRO A 13 -1.00 26.14 -9.83
CA PRO A 13 -1.99 26.02 -8.76
C PRO A 13 -1.32 25.82 -7.39
N PRO A 14 -2.01 26.15 -6.28
CA PRO A 14 -1.55 25.89 -4.92
C PRO A 14 -1.36 24.39 -4.66
N ILE A 15 -0.30 24.06 -3.91
CA ILE A 15 0.07 22.68 -3.57
C ILE A 15 0.14 22.53 -2.06
N THR A 16 -0.51 21.50 -1.53
CA THR A 16 -0.26 21.03 -0.17
C THR A 16 0.73 19.86 -0.22
N VAL A 17 1.90 20.02 0.39
CA VAL A 17 2.87 18.92 0.54
C VAL A 17 2.53 18.14 1.79
N VAL A 18 2.30 16.83 1.64
CA VAL A 18 2.00 15.90 2.73
C VAL A 18 3.15 14.89 2.86
N MET A 19 3.87 14.95 3.97
CA MET A 19 4.96 14.02 4.29
C MET A 19 4.50 13.04 5.39
N PRO A 20 4.29 11.75 5.07
CA PRO A 20 4.05 10.74 6.11
C PRO A 20 5.33 10.48 6.90
N PHE A 21 5.22 10.45 8.21
CA PHE A 21 6.38 10.29 9.09
C PHE A 21 6.12 9.28 10.22
N ALA A 22 7.13 8.47 10.53
CA ALA A 22 7.16 7.61 11.71
C ALA A 22 8.61 7.42 12.16
N GLY A 23 9.01 8.11 13.21
CA GLY A 23 10.37 8.06 13.74
C GLY A 23 10.46 8.66 15.15
N ASP A 24 11.68 8.84 15.64
CA ASP A 24 11.96 9.55 16.86
C ASP A 24 11.95 11.08 16.66
N GLU A 25 12.13 11.85 17.74
CA GLU A 25 12.11 13.30 17.71
C GLU A 25 13.20 13.89 16.82
N ARG A 26 14.40 13.28 16.79
CA ARG A 26 15.51 13.73 15.93
C ARG A 26 15.17 13.54 14.45
N ALA A 27 14.61 12.40 14.11
CA ALA A 27 14.13 12.13 12.74
C ALA A 27 12.96 13.05 12.35
N ALA A 28 12.06 13.35 13.30
CA ALA A 28 10.96 14.30 13.08
C ALA A 28 11.49 15.70 12.77
N GLN A 29 12.49 16.18 13.52
CA GLN A 29 13.13 17.46 13.25
C GLN A 29 13.76 17.49 11.85
N ALA A 30 14.47 16.43 11.45
CA ALA A 30 15.08 16.34 10.12
C ALA A 30 14.02 16.32 8.99
N ALA A 31 12.85 15.71 9.23
CA ALA A 31 11.75 15.71 8.28
C ALA A 31 11.12 17.11 8.13
N VAL A 32 10.94 17.85 9.22
CA VAL A 32 10.50 19.25 9.17
C VAL A 32 11.51 20.10 8.41
N ASP A 33 12.82 19.96 8.68
CA ASP A 33 13.88 20.71 7.99
C ASP A 33 13.88 20.40 6.48
N ALA A 34 13.63 19.14 6.08
CA ALA A 34 13.52 18.74 4.68
C ALA A 34 12.34 19.40 3.97
N LEU A 35 11.21 19.59 4.64
CA LEU A 35 10.06 20.32 4.08
C LEU A 35 10.36 21.82 3.92
N LEU A 36 11.05 22.44 4.88
CA LEU A 36 11.39 23.87 4.86
C LEU A 36 12.39 24.25 3.77
N VAL A 37 13.02 23.28 3.08
CA VAL A 37 13.88 23.55 1.92
C VAL A 37 13.09 24.01 0.70
N LEU A 38 11.82 23.61 0.59
CA LEU A 38 11.00 23.86 -0.60
C LEU A 38 10.70 25.34 -0.81
N ASP A 39 10.80 25.80 -2.07
CA ASP A 39 10.35 27.13 -2.47
C ASP A 39 8.83 27.16 -2.58
N LEU A 40 8.20 27.86 -1.64
CA LEU A 40 6.75 27.98 -1.56
C LEU A 40 6.24 29.22 -2.30
N ARG A 41 5.03 29.16 -2.80
CA ARG A 41 4.26 30.28 -3.32
C ARG A 41 3.04 30.55 -2.41
N PRO A 42 2.41 31.73 -2.51
CA PRO A 42 1.17 31.99 -1.78
C PRO A 42 0.13 30.89 -2.05
N GLY A 43 -0.46 30.35 -0.99
CA GLY A 43 -1.41 29.24 -1.03
C GLY A 43 -0.80 27.84 -0.94
N ASP A 44 0.54 27.70 -0.97
CA ASP A 44 1.18 26.42 -0.69
C ASP A 44 1.20 26.12 0.81
N GLU A 45 1.12 24.83 1.16
CA GLU A 45 1.08 24.33 2.53
C GLU A 45 2.07 23.19 2.74
N LEU A 46 2.64 23.11 3.94
CA LEU A 46 3.49 22.00 4.37
C LEU A 46 2.85 21.26 5.55
N ILE A 47 2.63 19.97 5.40
CA ILE A 47 2.05 19.09 6.42
C ILE A 47 2.97 17.90 6.67
N LEU A 48 3.38 17.72 7.93
CA LEU A 48 3.99 16.49 8.43
C LEU A 48 2.91 15.65 9.11
N ALA A 49 2.57 14.51 8.51
CA ALA A 49 1.58 13.58 9.06
C ALA A 49 2.28 12.52 9.92
N ASP A 50 2.25 12.72 11.24
CA ASP A 50 3.05 11.99 12.22
C ASP A 50 2.32 10.75 12.77
N ASN A 51 2.77 9.57 12.38
CA ASN A 51 2.30 8.28 12.90
C ASN A 51 2.89 7.90 14.27
N ALA A 52 3.99 8.54 14.69
CA ALA A 52 4.68 8.23 15.95
C ALA A 52 4.25 9.14 17.12
N GLY A 53 3.79 10.35 16.81
CA GLY A 53 3.42 11.35 17.81
C GLY A 53 4.63 12.09 18.40
N THR A 54 5.77 12.13 17.70
CA THR A 54 7.04 12.68 18.13
C THR A 54 7.35 14.06 17.55
N ALA A 55 6.64 14.47 16.48
CA ALA A 55 6.92 15.71 15.79
C ALA A 55 6.32 16.94 16.47
N VAL A 56 7.02 18.08 16.34
CA VAL A 56 6.60 19.40 16.80
C VAL A 56 6.54 20.35 15.61
N ALA A 57 5.47 21.15 15.52
CA ALA A 57 5.28 22.15 14.49
C ALA A 57 6.34 23.26 14.56
N ARG A 58 6.94 23.63 13.40
CA ARG A 58 7.95 24.67 13.30
C ARG A 58 7.99 25.28 11.90
N GLY A 59 8.28 26.56 11.80
CA GLY A 59 8.61 27.24 10.53
C GLY A 59 7.49 27.21 9.50
N GLY A 60 6.21 27.16 9.90
CA GLY A 60 5.07 27.07 8.98
C GLY A 60 4.70 25.63 8.57
N VAL A 61 5.42 24.61 9.04
CA VAL A 61 5.04 23.21 8.86
C VAL A 61 3.96 22.84 9.88
N ALA A 62 2.77 22.47 9.40
CA ALA A 62 1.71 21.94 10.24
C ALA A 62 2.00 20.47 10.58
N VAL A 63 1.81 20.07 11.83
CA VAL A 63 1.93 18.69 12.28
C VAL A 63 0.57 18.10 12.55
N ILE A 64 0.21 17.04 11.82
CA ILE A 64 -1.05 16.30 11.99
C ILE A 64 -0.75 14.97 12.66
N ARG A 65 -1.29 14.75 13.85
CA ARG A 65 -1.15 13.47 14.55
C ARG A 65 -1.99 12.39 13.88
N ALA A 66 -1.32 11.38 13.30
CA ALA A 66 -1.92 10.27 12.57
C ALA A 66 -1.67 8.93 13.30
N THR A 67 -1.89 8.88 14.62
CA THR A 67 -1.54 7.74 15.48
C THR A 67 -2.58 6.61 15.48
N GLY A 68 -3.73 6.78 14.82
CA GLY A 68 -4.82 5.80 14.76
C GLY A 68 -4.44 4.47 14.10
N GLU A 69 -3.52 4.51 13.14
CA GLU A 69 -2.93 3.32 12.52
C GLU A 69 -1.48 3.60 12.11
N ARG A 70 -0.58 2.65 12.38
CA ARG A 70 0.82 2.77 11.95
C ARG A 70 0.98 2.29 10.51
N SER A 71 0.60 3.13 9.56
CA SER A 71 0.81 2.88 8.13
C SER A 71 1.03 4.18 7.36
N PRO A 72 1.84 4.16 6.27
CA PRO A 72 1.98 5.33 5.39
C PRO A 72 0.66 5.78 4.79
N ALA A 73 -0.23 4.84 4.44
CA ALA A 73 -1.56 5.12 3.90
C ALA A 73 -2.39 5.98 4.86
N HIS A 74 -2.43 5.60 6.16
CA HIS A 74 -3.15 6.37 7.17
C HIS A 74 -2.57 7.77 7.35
N ALA A 75 -1.23 7.89 7.42
CA ALA A 75 -0.59 9.20 7.55
C ALA A 75 -0.88 10.09 6.33
N ARG A 76 -0.75 9.55 5.10
CA ARG A 76 -1.06 10.31 3.87
C ARG A 76 -2.52 10.76 3.84
N ASN A 77 -3.47 9.88 4.19
CA ASN A 77 -4.90 10.25 4.26
C ASN A 77 -5.17 11.31 5.33
N ALA A 78 -4.58 11.19 6.52
CA ALA A 78 -4.75 12.16 7.59
C ALA A 78 -4.20 13.54 7.21
N GLY A 79 -3.05 13.60 6.54
CA GLY A 79 -2.49 14.84 6.01
C GLY A 79 -3.35 15.41 4.88
N ALA A 80 -3.76 14.57 3.92
CA ALA A 80 -4.60 14.98 2.79
C ALA A 80 -5.98 15.53 3.23
N ALA A 81 -6.54 15.01 4.32
CA ALA A 81 -7.80 15.51 4.90
C ALA A 81 -7.70 16.96 5.43
N ARG A 82 -6.49 17.51 5.53
CA ARG A 82 -6.21 18.90 5.94
C ARG A 82 -5.65 19.74 4.81
N ALA A 83 -5.56 19.19 3.60
CA ALA A 83 -5.04 19.88 2.45
C ALA A 83 -6.08 20.85 1.86
N HIS A 84 -5.65 22.09 1.57
CA HIS A 84 -6.47 23.09 0.90
C HIS A 84 -6.00 23.40 -0.53
N GLY A 85 -4.76 23.06 -0.88
CA GLY A 85 -4.22 23.19 -2.23
C GLY A 85 -5.03 22.41 -3.26
N ASP A 86 -5.03 22.85 -4.52
CA ASP A 86 -5.67 22.15 -5.64
C ASP A 86 -4.99 20.81 -5.95
N TRP A 87 -3.72 20.71 -5.56
CA TRP A 87 -2.89 19.54 -5.70
C TRP A 87 -2.27 19.15 -4.36
N ILE A 88 -2.11 17.83 -4.15
CA ILE A 88 -1.49 17.24 -2.96
C ILE A 88 -0.22 16.51 -3.39
N LEU A 89 0.94 16.96 -2.92
CA LEU A 89 2.20 16.25 -3.12
C LEU A 89 2.45 15.30 -1.96
N PHE A 90 2.45 14.01 -2.22
CA PHE A 90 2.97 13.01 -1.30
C PHE A 90 4.47 12.88 -1.49
N LEU A 91 5.23 13.10 -0.41
CA LEU A 91 6.69 13.08 -0.38
C LEU A 91 7.16 12.28 0.83
N ASP A 92 7.86 11.16 0.61
CA ASP A 92 8.32 10.33 1.73
C ASP A 92 9.47 11.00 2.50
N ALA A 93 9.54 10.78 3.82
CA ALA A 93 10.49 11.44 4.72
C ALA A 93 11.96 11.02 4.50
N ASP A 94 12.21 9.93 3.80
CA ASP A 94 13.54 9.48 3.37
C ASP A 94 13.94 10.00 1.97
N CYS A 95 13.11 10.88 1.39
CA CYS A 95 13.41 11.62 0.17
C CYS A 95 14.04 12.99 0.46
N ARG A 96 15.00 13.39 -0.39
CA ARG A 96 15.54 14.75 -0.45
C ARG A 96 15.01 15.46 -1.69
N ALA A 97 14.25 16.50 -1.48
CA ALA A 97 13.69 17.33 -2.52
C ALA A 97 14.59 18.54 -2.82
N PRO A 98 14.80 18.93 -4.09
CA PRO A 98 15.39 20.21 -4.43
C PRO A 98 14.40 21.34 -4.16
N ARG A 99 14.91 22.56 -3.92
CA ARG A 99 14.08 23.76 -3.61
C ARG A 99 12.95 23.98 -4.63
N GLY A 100 13.26 23.88 -5.91
CA GLY A 100 12.31 24.12 -7.01
C GLY A 100 11.42 22.92 -7.39
N LEU A 101 11.29 21.89 -6.54
CA LEU A 101 10.52 20.67 -6.85
C LEU A 101 9.08 20.99 -7.29
N LEU A 102 8.39 21.87 -6.56
CA LEU A 102 6.97 22.19 -6.80
C LEU A 102 6.76 22.82 -8.19
N ASP A 103 7.66 23.71 -8.60
CA ASP A 103 7.61 24.34 -9.92
C ASP A 103 7.98 23.34 -11.04
N ALA A 104 8.88 22.40 -10.76
CA ALA A 104 9.30 21.39 -11.72
C ALA A 104 8.16 20.46 -12.18
N TYR A 105 7.15 20.25 -11.35
CA TYR A 105 5.94 19.50 -11.72
C TYR A 105 5.14 20.19 -12.83
N PHE A 106 5.16 21.53 -12.86
CA PHE A 106 4.41 22.36 -13.81
C PHE A 106 5.31 22.98 -14.89
N ALA A 107 6.49 22.39 -15.13
CA ALA A 107 7.40 22.82 -16.21
C ALA A 107 6.84 22.57 -17.64
N GLY A 108 5.69 21.91 -17.75
CA GLY A 108 4.93 21.68 -18.97
C GLY A 108 3.45 21.65 -18.69
N PRO A 109 2.59 21.69 -19.72
CA PRO A 109 1.15 21.71 -19.57
C PRO A 109 0.63 20.47 -18.85
N VAL A 110 -0.48 20.61 -18.14
CA VAL A 110 -1.22 19.54 -17.48
C VAL A 110 -2.65 19.60 -17.97
N THR A 111 -3.11 18.55 -18.63
CA THR A 111 -4.49 18.45 -19.13
C THR A 111 -5.46 18.09 -17.99
N ASP A 112 -6.75 18.37 -18.18
CA ASP A 112 -7.75 18.20 -17.11
C ASP A 112 -8.03 16.74 -16.76
N ASP A 113 -7.72 15.80 -17.65
CA ASP A 113 -7.86 14.37 -17.45
C ASP A 113 -6.70 13.75 -16.65
N VAL A 114 -5.65 14.52 -16.35
CA VAL A 114 -4.52 14.07 -15.53
C VAL A 114 -4.88 14.19 -14.05
N GLY A 115 -5.00 13.04 -13.38
CA GLY A 115 -5.28 12.95 -11.95
C GLY A 115 -4.03 12.91 -11.09
N ALA A 116 -2.89 12.44 -11.63
CA ALA A 116 -1.65 12.42 -10.88
C ALA A 116 -0.42 12.57 -11.77
N LEU A 117 0.58 13.26 -11.23
CA LEU A 117 1.90 13.51 -11.81
C LEU A 117 2.95 12.76 -10.98
N ALA A 118 3.60 11.77 -11.59
CA ALA A 118 4.66 10.99 -10.95
C ALA A 118 6.01 11.69 -11.15
N GLY A 119 6.57 12.23 -10.09
CA GLY A 119 7.93 12.79 -10.09
C GLY A 119 8.97 11.67 -9.98
N GLU A 120 10.10 11.80 -10.68
CA GLU A 120 11.13 10.76 -10.68
C GLU A 120 11.77 10.60 -9.30
N VAL A 121 12.13 9.37 -8.95
CA VAL A 121 12.79 9.00 -7.70
C VAL A 121 14.18 8.46 -8.03
N VAL A 122 15.19 9.29 -7.75
CA VAL A 122 16.60 8.97 -8.03
C VAL A 122 17.18 8.22 -6.84
N PRO A 123 17.73 7.02 -7.05
CA PRO A 123 18.30 6.24 -5.97
C PRO A 123 19.65 6.81 -5.51
N VAL A 124 19.80 6.99 -4.19
CA VAL A 124 21.09 7.30 -3.58
C VAL A 124 21.38 6.32 -2.42
N PRO A 125 22.65 5.95 -2.19
CA PRO A 125 22.99 5.15 -1.02
C PRO A 125 22.65 5.88 0.27
N GLY A 126 21.97 5.20 1.20
CA GLY A 126 21.67 5.75 2.54
C GLY A 126 22.87 5.71 3.50
N GLY A 127 23.91 4.95 3.13
CA GLY A 127 25.17 4.78 3.85
C GLY A 127 26.11 3.86 3.08
N ASP A 128 27.36 3.70 3.57
CA ASP A 128 28.36 2.87 2.93
C ASP A 128 28.26 1.39 3.34
N THR A 129 27.13 0.78 3.03
CA THR A 129 26.91 -0.67 3.25
C THR A 129 26.58 -1.35 1.94
N LEU A 130 26.90 -2.65 1.85
CA LEU A 130 26.54 -3.47 0.67
C LEU A 130 25.03 -3.42 0.39
N ALA A 131 24.20 -3.45 1.45
CA ALA A 131 22.74 -3.39 1.34
C ALA A 131 22.27 -2.07 0.70
N SER A 132 22.85 -0.95 1.11
CA SER A 132 22.51 0.38 0.60
C SER A 132 22.93 0.57 -0.85
N ARG A 133 24.18 0.19 -1.19
CA ARG A 133 24.66 0.22 -2.58
C ARG A 133 23.86 -0.71 -3.49
N TYR A 134 23.50 -1.91 -3.00
CA TYR A 134 22.62 -2.83 -3.72
C TYR A 134 21.25 -2.23 -4.01
N GLY A 135 20.57 -1.66 -2.99
CA GLY A 135 19.27 -1.04 -3.13
C GLY A 135 19.29 0.10 -4.16
N SER A 136 20.30 0.97 -4.06
CA SER A 136 20.50 2.07 -4.99
C SER A 136 20.73 1.57 -6.43
N ALA A 137 21.58 0.56 -6.63
CA ALA A 137 21.83 -0.02 -7.95
C ALA A 137 20.62 -0.72 -8.58
N ARG A 138 19.64 -1.16 -7.78
CA ARG A 138 18.40 -1.82 -8.26
C ARG A 138 17.28 -0.87 -8.60
N SER A 139 17.33 0.40 -8.16
CA SER A 139 16.35 1.46 -8.48
C SER A 139 14.89 1.02 -8.33
N PHE A 140 14.55 0.38 -7.20
CA PHE A 140 13.23 -0.24 -6.98
C PHE A 140 12.06 0.75 -7.07
N LEU A 141 12.33 2.06 -6.95
CA LEU A 141 11.31 3.11 -6.94
C LEU A 141 11.29 3.97 -8.22
N SER A 142 11.93 3.52 -9.33
CA SER A 142 11.89 4.26 -10.60
C SER A 142 10.45 4.43 -11.08
N GLN A 143 9.96 5.66 -11.13
CA GLN A 143 8.61 6.00 -11.61
C GLN A 143 8.42 5.59 -13.07
N GLN A 144 9.44 5.80 -13.91
CA GLN A 144 9.40 5.37 -15.32
C GLN A 144 9.12 3.86 -15.43
N ALA A 145 9.80 3.04 -14.60
CA ALA A 145 9.61 1.60 -14.63
C ALA A 145 8.20 1.21 -14.10
N HIS A 146 7.70 1.92 -13.11
CA HIS A 146 6.37 1.69 -12.56
C HIS A 146 5.26 2.10 -13.53
N LEU A 147 5.38 3.24 -14.21
CA LEU A 147 4.42 3.69 -15.22
C LEU A 147 4.37 2.77 -16.45
N ASN A 148 5.49 2.09 -16.77
CA ASN A 148 5.56 1.10 -17.84
C ASN A 148 5.15 -0.33 -17.38
N HIS A 149 4.43 -0.46 -16.27
CA HIS A 149 4.03 -1.78 -15.77
C HIS A 149 3.06 -2.49 -16.74
N PRO A 150 3.31 -3.77 -17.10
CA PRO A 150 2.60 -4.45 -18.20
C PRO A 150 1.09 -4.67 -17.95
N TYR A 151 0.68 -4.77 -16.69
CA TYR A 151 -0.75 -4.89 -16.37
C TYR A 151 -1.46 -3.54 -16.50
N ARG A 152 -1.02 -2.56 -15.72
CA ARG A 152 -1.50 -1.15 -15.76
C ARG A 152 -0.40 -0.24 -15.22
N PRO A 153 -0.27 1.00 -15.71
CA PRO A 153 0.58 2.00 -15.09
C PRO A 153 0.31 2.13 -13.60
N ARG A 154 1.35 2.36 -12.84
CA ARG A 154 1.26 2.66 -11.41
C ARG A 154 2.34 3.65 -11.03
N ALA A 155 2.17 4.35 -9.92
CA ALA A 155 3.15 5.28 -9.40
C ALA A 155 3.46 4.97 -7.94
N VAL A 156 4.69 5.26 -7.50
CA VAL A 156 5.07 5.17 -6.08
C VAL A 156 4.79 6.49 -5.39
N ALA A 157 4.21 6.44 -4.21
CA ALA A 157 3.81 7.64 -3.46
C ALA A 157 4.99 8.38 -2.80
N ALA A 158 6.23 7.93 -3.01
CA ALA A 158 7.42 8.59 -2.48
C ALA A 158 7.66 9.99 -3.10
N ASN A 159 7.15 10.24 -4.33
CA ASN A 159 7.17 11.53 -5.02
C ASN A 159 6.00 11.58 -6.01
N LEU A 160 4.79 11.85 -5.52
CA LEU A 160 3.56 11.77 -6.30
C LEU A 160 2.67 12.98 -6.04
N LEU A 161 2.48 13.83 -7.05
CA LEU A 161 1.57 14.97 -7.00
C LEU A 161 0.21 14.55 -7.55
N VAL A 162 -0.84 14.67 -6.76
CA VAL A 162 -2.20 14.20 -7.06
C VAL A 162 -3.15 15.39 -7.08
N ARG A 163 -4.01 15.49 -8.08
CA ARG A 163 -5.10 16.45 -8.09
C ARG A 163 -6.05 16.17 -6.92
N ARG A 164 -6.31 17.17 -6.05
CA ARG A 164 -7.13 16.98 -4.85
C ARG A 164 -8.51 16.41 -5.17
N ALA A 165 -9.18 16.92 -6.21
CA ALA A 165 -10.47 16.39 -6.66
C ALA A 165 -10.41 14.90 -7.06
N ALA A 166 -9.33 14.46 -7.72
CA ALA A 166 -9.13 13.05 -8.07
C ALA A 166 -8.88 12.18 -6.82
N PHE A 167 -8.11 12.69 -5.86
CA PHE A 167 -7.89 12.03 -4.57
C PHE A 167 -9.18 11.83 -3.79
N GLU A 168 -9.99 12.88 -3.69
CA GLU A 168 -11.28 12.88 -2.99
C GLU A 168 -12.29 11.94 -3.69
N GLN A 169 -12.35 11.98 -5.03
CA GLN A 169 -13.25 11.14 -5.82
C GLN A 169 -13.05 9.65 -5.54
N ILE A 170 -11.80 9.21 -5.40
CA ILE A 170 -11.50 7.79 -5.15
C ILE A 170 -11.36 7.44 -3.65
N GLY A 171 -11.57 8.41 -2.75
CA GLY A 171 -11.54 8.21 -1.30
C GLY A 171 -10.14 7.97 -0.70
N GLY A 172 -9.07 8.41 -1.38
CA GLY A 172 -7.70 8.30 -0.87
C GLY A 172 -7.09 6.89 -0.93
N PHE A 173 -6.10 6.63 -0.08
CA PHE A 173 -5.43 5.34 0.03
C PHE A 173 -6.22 4.34 0.88
N TYR A 174 -6.16 3.05 0.55
CA TYR A 174 -6.64 2.01 1.45
C TYR A 174 -5.74 1.88 2.68
N GLU A 175 -6.34 2.02 3.84
CA GLU A 175 -5.70 1.79 5.14
C GLU A 175 -5.83 0.32 5.56
N GLY A 176 -5.09 -0.09 6.58
CA GLY A 176 -5.10 -1.47 7.07
C GLY A 176 -4.38 -2.45 6.16
N VAL A 177 -3.57 -1.98 5.22
CA VAL A 177 -2.68 -2.80 4.38
C VAL A 177 -1.22 -2.50 4.70
N ARG A 178 -0.36 -3.52 4.52
CA ARG A 178 1.07 -3.41 4.80
C ARG A 178 1.83 -2.72 3.68
N ALA A 179 1.46 -2.98 2.44
CA ALA A 179 2.13 -2.49 1.24
C ALA A 179 1.19 -2.56 0.03
N ALA A 180 1.59 -1.90 -1.05
CA ALA A 180 0.91 -1.79 -2.34
C ALA A 180 -0.33 -0.88 -2.32
N GLU A 181 -0.46 -0.04 -1.31
CA GLU A 181 -1.49 1.00 -1.22
C GLU A 181 -1.37 2.02 -2.35
N ASP A 182 -0.15 2.33 -2.79
CA ASP A 182 0.17 3.23 -3.89
C ASP A 182 -0.20 2.65 -5.26
N THR A 183 0.06 1.36 -5.45
CA THR A 183 -0.33 0.63 -6.66
C THR A 183 -1.86 0.54 -6.77
N ASP A 184 -2.53 0.16 -5.69
CA ASP A 184 -3.99 0.13 -5.63
C ASP A 184 -4.59 1.52 -5.90
N PHE A 185 -4.05 2.56 -5.27
CA PHE A 185 -4.43 3.95 -5.49
C PHE A 185 -4.32 4.35 -6.96
N SER A 186 -3.19 4.05 -7.59
CA SER A 186 -2.94 4.34 -9.02
C SER A 186 -3.95 3.64 -9.93
N TRP A 187 -4.31 2.40 -9.63
CA TRP A 187 -5.25 1.65 -10.44
C TRP A 187 -6.70 2.12 -10.24
N ARG A 188 -7.09 2.52 -9.02
CA ARG A 188 -8.41 3.14 -8.78
C ARG A 188 -8.53 4.51 -9.45
N LEU A 189 -7.47 5.33 -9.48
CA LEU A 189 -7.46 6.56 -10.27
C LEU A 189 -7.79 6.29 -11.74
N GLN A 190 -7.14 5.29 -12.35
CA GLN A 190 -7.39 4.94 -13.74
C GLN A 190 -8.78 4.34 -13.97
N GLN A 191 -9.31 3.56 -13.02
CA GLN A 191 -10.70 3.07 -13.07
C GLN A 191 -11.73 4.21 -12.99
N ALA A 192 -11.40 5.30 -12.30
CA ALA A 192 -12.20 6.51 -12.23
C ALA A 192 -12.03 7.45 -13.45
N GLY A 193 -11.24 7.05 -14.46
CA GLY A 193 -11.03 7.80 -15.70
C GLY A 193 -9.82 8.73 -15.72
N TRP A 194 -9.06 8.82 -14.63
CA TRP A 194 -7.89 9.68 -14.53
C TRP A 194 -6.64 9.05 -15.15
N ARG A 195 -5.77 9.88 -15.75
CA ARG A 195 -4.47 9.47 -16.26
C ARG A 195 -3.35 9.76 -15.24
N LEU A 196 -2.29 8.95 -15.33
CA LEU A 196 -1.01 9.17 -14.66
C LEU A 196 -0.01 9.69 -15.68
N GLU A 197 0.80 10.68 -15.31
CA GLU A 197 1.81 11.26 -16.19
C GLU A 197 3.16 11.41 -15.48
N LEU A 198 4.26 11.10 -16.18
CA LEU A 198 5.61 11.25 -15.65
C LEU A 198 6.09 12.70 -15.75
N ARG A 199 6.63 13.24 -14.66
CA ARG A 199 7.32 14.53 -14.60
C ARG A 199 8.80 14.33 -14.30
N ARG A 200 9.59 14.08 -15.34
CA ARG A 200 11.03 13.77 -15.22
C ARG A 200 11.84 14.86 -14.52
N ARG A 201 11.44 16.13 -14.63
CA ARG A 201 12.12 17.27 -13.99
C ARG A 201 11.80 17.40 -12.50
N ALA A 202 10.69 16.86 -12.05
CA ALA A 202 10.30 16.84 -10.65
C ALA A 202 10.99 15.65 -9.96
N GLN A 203 12.28 15.76 -9.69
CA GLN A 203 13.11 14.69 -9.15
C GLN A 203 13.33 14.84 -7.65
N VAL A 204 13.35 13.72 -6.94
CA VAL A 204 13.84 13.65 -5.56
C VAL A 204 14.88 12.55 -5.44
N GLU A 205 15.82 12.71 -4.51
CA GLU A 205 16.77 11.66 -4.12
C GLU A 205 16.16 10.82 -3.01
N HIS A 206 16.10 9.49 -3.20
CA HIS A 206 15.63 8.57 -2.16
C HIS A 206 16.79 7.77 -1.57
N ARG A 207 16.93 7.81 -0.24
CA ARG A 207 17.96 7.07 0.50
C ARG A 207 17.54 5.63 0.72
N TYR A 208 18.37 4.71 0.22
CA TYR A 208 18.10 3.28 0.37
C TYR A 208 18.50 2.76 1.76
N ARG A 209 17.83 1.67 2.14
CA ARG A 209 18.02 0.95 3.41
C ARG A 209 19.46 0.53 3.60
N VAL A 210 19.96 0.66 4.82
CA VAL A 210 21.37 0.40 5.15
C VAL A 210 21.63 -1.01 5.64
N THR A 211 20.59 -1.75 6.03
CA THR A 211 20.72 -3.12 6.56
C THR A 211 20.00 -4.15 5.70
N VAL A 212 20.56 -5.36 5.64
CA VAL A 212 19.94 -6.53 4.99
C VAL A 212 18.59 -6.87 5.64
N GLY A 213 18.48 -6.70 6.96
CA GLY A 213 17.23 -6.97 7.69
C GLY A 213 16.07 -6.07 7.25
N GLU A 214 16.34 -4.80 6.94
CA GLU A 214 15.35 -3.85 6.40
C GLU A 214 14.96 -4.22 4.97
N LEU A 215 15.92 -4.56 4.11
CA LEU A 215 15.64 -5.04 2.75
C LEU A 215 14.75 -6.28 2.76
N ARG A 216 15.04 -7.27 3.61
CA ARG A 216 14.21 -8.47 3.77
C ARG A 216 12.77 -8.13 4.15
N ARG A 217 12.57 -7.25 5.14
CA ARG A 217 11.24 -6.80 5.55
C ARG A 217 10.50 -6.10 4.41
N GLN A 218 11.20 -5.24 3.65
CA GLN A 218 10.65 -4.53 2.50
C GLN A 218 10.23 -5.50 1.38
N TRP A 219 11.10 -6.43 0.97
CA TRP A 219 10.80 -7.40 -0.10
C TRP A 219 9.62 -8.30 0.27
N ARG A 220 9.61 -8.79 1.51
CA ARG A 220 8.54 -9.63 2.04
C ARG A 220 7.21 -8.87 2.11
N GLY A 221 7.23 -7.62 2.57
CA GLY A 221 6.07 -6.74 2.59
C GLY A 221 5.53 -6.46 1.20
N SER A 222 6.40 -6.04 0.27
CA SER A 222 6.00 -5.76 -1.12
C SER A 222 5.42 -6.98 -1.83
N ALA A 223 5.94 -8.19 -1.55
CA ALA A 223 5.39 -9.42 -2.10
C ALA A 223 4.01 -9.76 -1.52
N ALA A 224 3.79 -9.56 -0.22
CA ALA A 224 2.47 -9.71 0.40
C ALA A 224 1.44 -8.73 -0.20
N GLY A 225 1.88 -7.49 -0.48
CA GLY A 225 1.08 -6.51 -1.21
C GLY A 225 0.70 -6.96 -2.61
N ARG A 226 1.65 -7.50 -3.39
CA ARG A 226 1.36 -8.05 -4.73
C ARG A 226 0.37 -9.22 -4.68
N ALA A 227 0.52 -10.11 -3.71
CA ALA A 227 -0.43 -11.22 -3.52
C ALA A 227 -1.83 -10.73 -3.13
N TRP A 228 -1.93 -9.64 -2.38
CA TRP A 228 -3.19 -8.98 -2.06
C TRP A 228 -3.82 -8.35 -3.30
N LEU A 229 -3.05 -7.61 -4.12
CA LEU A 229 -3.52 -7.04 -5.39
C LEU A 229 -4.06 -8.12 -6.34
N ALA A 230 -3.39 -9.29 -6.42
CA ALA A 230 -3.86 -10.39 -7.26
C ALA A 230 -5.22 -10.98 -6.83
N ARG A 231 -5.59 -10.84 -5.56
CA ARG A 231 -6.92 -11.23 -5.07
C ARG A 231 -7.99 -10.17 -5.33
N ARG A 232 -7.57 -8.93 -5.56
CA ARG A 232 -8.45 -7.78 -5.72
C ARG A 232 -8.69 -7.41 -7.18
N TYR A 233 -7.69 -7.57 -8.02
CA TYR A 233 -7.73 -7.15 -9.43
C TYR A 233 -7.66 -8.37 -10.35
N GLU A 234 -8.73 -8.58 -11.08
CA GLU A 234 -8.80 -9.63 -12.09
C GLU A 234 -7.76 -9.41 -13.20
N GLY A 235 -7.15 -10.48 -13.68
CA GLY A 235 -6.10 -10.42 -14.69
C GLY A 235 -4.73 -9.97 -14.19
N PHE A 236 -4.60 -9.51 -12.93
CA PHE A 236 -3.30 -9.25 -12.33
C PHE A 236 -2.75 -10.51 -11.67
N ALA A 237 -1.57 -10.94 -12.12
CA ALA A 237 -0.79 -12.00 -11.48
C ALA A 237 0.59 -11.43 -11.05
N PRO A 238 1.05 -11.70 -9.81
CA PRO A 238 2.41 -11.39 -9.42
C PRO A 238 3.37 -12.15 -10.33
N GLU A 239 4.33 -11.48 -10.93
CA GLU A 239 5.36 -12.15 -11.72
C GLU A 239 6.08 -13.18 -10.83
N PRO A 240 6.21 -14.45 -11.27
CA PRO A 240 6.87 -15.48 -10.48
C PRO A 240 8.30 -15.07 -10.12
N ALA A 241 8.70 -15.27 -8.87
CA ALA A 241 10.05 -14.91 -8.40
C ALA A 241 11.13 -15.61 -9.22
N VAL A 242 10.88 -16.84 -9.69
CA VAL A 242 11.76 -17.62 -10.58
C VAL A 242 11.90 -16.94 -11.95
N ALA A 243 10.82 -16.42 -12.54
CA ALA A 243 10.87 -15.71 -13.82
C ALA A 243 11.66 -14.40 -13.70
N ARG A 244 11.50 -13.67 -12.58
CA ARG A 244 12.32 -12.48 -12.29
C ARG A 244 13.80 -12.82 -12.09
N ALA A 245 14.10 -13.88 -11.36
CA ALA A 245 15.48 -14.37 -11.19
C ALA A 245 16.09 -14.79 -12.53
N ALA A 246 15.38 -15.56 -13.34
CA ALA A 246 15.81 -15.97 -14.68
C ALA A 246 15.99 -14.77 -15.62
N GLY A 247 15.12 -13.75 -15.54
CA GLY A 247 15.25 -12.49 -16.27
C GLY A 247 16.54 -11.75 -15.91
N ARG A 248 16.88 -11.67 -14.63
CA ARG A 248 18.14 -11.09 -14.13
C ARG A 248 19.38 -11.83 -14.66
N LEU A 249 19.35 -13.15 -14.70
CA LEU A 249 20.44 -13.99 -15.22
C LEU A 249 20.62 -13.86 -16.74
N ARG A 250 19.52 -13.88 -17.51
CA ARG A 250 19.56 -13.72 -19.00
C ARG A 250 20.11 -12.37 -19.45
N HIS A 251 19.84 -11.29 -18.72
CA HIS A 251 20.41 -9.98 -19.02
C HIS A 251 21.93 -9.91 -18.82
N ARG A 252 22.49 -10.73 -17.94
CA ARG A 252 23.94 -10.85 -17.76
C ARG A 252 24.62 -11.55 -18.95
N GLY A 253 24.01 -12.58 -19.51
CA GLY A 253 24.53 -13.29 -20.68
C GLY A 253 24.55 -12.45 -21.97
N ARG A 254 23.57 -11.58 -22.18
CA ARG A 254 23.47 -10.75 -23.39
C ARG A 254 24.42 -9.56 -23.45
N ARG A 255 24.97 -9.08 -22.33
CA ARG A 255 26.01 -8.03 -22.31
C ARG A 255 27.42 -8.54 -22.54
N ALA A 256 27.62 -9.87 -22.48
CA ALA A 256 28.90 -10.48 -22.88
C ALA A 256 29.06 -10.66 -24.39
N ILE A 257 27.99 -10.43 -25.18
CA ILE A 257 28.00 -10.58 -26.65
C ILE A 257 27.46 -9.27 -27.24
N GLY A 258 28.35 -8.47 -27.76
CA GLY A 258 28.32 -7.27 -28.60
C GLY A 258 27.03 -6.47 -28.88
N PRO A 259 27.16 -5.25 -29.46
CA PRO A 259 26.04 -4.34 -29.70
C PRO A 259 25.29 -4.73 -30.97
N GLY A 260 24.06 -5.21 -30.85
CA GLY A 260 23.17 -5.46 -31.98
C GLY A 260 21.72 -5.27 -31.58
N GLY A 261 21.06 -4.34 -32.27
CA GLY A 261 19.71 -3.87 -31.95
C GLY A 261 18.60 -4.94 -32.08
N GLY A 262 17.50 -4.70 -31.41
CA GLY A 262 16.26 -5.46 -31.54
C GLY A 262 15.22 -4.94 -30.55
N ALA A 263 14.24 -4.21 -31.09
CA ALA A 263 13.07 -3.72 -30.36
C ALA A 263 12.21 -4.88 -29.85
N GLY A 264 11.62 -4.70 -28.67
CA GLY A 264 10.44 -5.50 -28.26
C GLY A 264 10.63 -6.39 -27.05
N SER A 265 10.80 -5.83 -25.86
CA SER A 265 10.38 -6.39 -24.58
C SER A 265 10.51 -5.29 -23.53
N LEU A 266 9.39 -4.81 -23.02
CA LEU A 266 9.33 -3.79 -21.97
C LEU A 266 9.93 -4.32 -20.67
N PRO A 267 10.78 -3.56 -20.01
CA PRO A 267 11.44 -3.93 -18.78
C PRO A 267 10.58 -3.58 -17.57
N GLY A 268 10.24 -4.59 -16.78
CA GLY A 268 10.03 -4.36 -15.34
C GLY A 268 11.24 -3.68 -14.69
N PRO A 269 11.23 -3.22 -13.43
CA PRO A 269 12.34 -2.49 -12.82
C PRO A 269 13.61 -3.35 -12.88
N ARG A 270 14.39 -3.09 -13.90
CA ARG A 270 15.62 -3.81 -14.19
C ARG A 270 16.71 -3.15 -13.38
N GLY A 271 17.24 -3.90 -12.43
CA GLY A 271 18.40 -3.44 -11.70
C GLY A 271 19.49 -2.97 -12.65
N ALA A 272 19.95 -1.74 -12.46
CA ALA A 272 21.19 -1.28 -13.08
C ALA A 272 22.31 -2.28 -12.74
N PRO A 273 23.31 -2.47 -13.63
CA PRO A 273 24.50 -3.23 -13.29
C PRO A 273 25.15 -2.61 -12.04
N PRO A 274 25.96 -3.38 -11.30
CA PRO A 274 26.84 -2.79 -10.30
C PRO A 274 27.61 -1.64 -10.96
N ALA A 275 27.87 -0.57 -10.19
CA ALA A 275 28.61 0.58 -10.67
C ALA A 275 29.87 0.12 -11.43
N GLU A 276 30.20 0.76 -12.55
CA GLU A 276 31.45 0.51 -13.26
C GLU A 276 32.57 0.69 -12.23
N GLY A 277 33.27 -0.42 -11.89
CA GLY A 277 34.25 -0.44 -10.82
C GLY A 277 33.96 -1.37 -9.64
N ALA A 278 32.73 -1.95 -9.50
CA ALA A 278 32.45 -2.91 -8.45
C ALA A 278 33.38 -4.13 -8.52
N GLY A 279 34.11 -4.42 -7.44
CA GLY A 279 35.01 -5.54 -7.32
C GLY A 279 34.29 -6.89 -7.43
N ARG A 280 35.05 -7.99 -7.63
CA ARG A 280 34.51 -9.37 -7.71
C ARG A 280 33.69 -9.72 -6.46
N LEU A 281 34.12 -9.31 -5.27
CA LEU A 281 33.45 -9.54 -3.99
C LEU A 281 32.10 -8.83 -3.93
N GLU A 282 32.01 -7.59 -4.35
CA GLU A 282 30.75 -6.84 -4.36
C GLU A 282 29.74 -7.45 -5.33
N ARG A 283 30.19 -7.88 -6.50
CA ARG A 283 29.36 -8.61 -7.47
C ARG A 283 28.83 -9.92 -6.90
N GLY A 284 29.66 -10.65 -6.15
CA GLY A 284 29.24 -11.85 -5.41
C GLY A 284 28.17 -11.52 -4.35
N GLY A 285 28.38 -10.46 -3.59
CA GLY A 285 27.42 -9.96 -2.61
C GLY A 285 26.06 -9.58 -3.22
N TYR A 286 26.05 -8.93 -4.39
CA TYR A 286 24.81 -8.59 -5.09
C TYR A 286 24.06 -9.83 -5.59
N LEU A 287 24.78 -10.89 -6.01
CA LEU A 287 24.17 -12.18 -6.35
C LEU A 287 23.51 -12.84 -5.16
N ALA A 288 24.18 -12.84 -4.01
CA ALA A 288 23.63 -13.39 -2.78
C ALA A 288 22.36 -12.61 -2.36
N LEU A 289 22.36 -11.26 -2.47
CA LEU A 289 21.20 -10.45 -2.18
C LEU A 289 20.06 -10.66 -3.19
N ASP A 290 20.34 -10.89 -4.48
CA ASP A 290 19.32 -11.25 -5.50
C ASP A 290 18.66 -12.61 -5.17
N ALA A 291 19.43 -13.59 -4.71
CA ALA A 291 18.91 -14.88 -4.27
C ALA A 291 18.05 -14.73 -3.00
N LEU A 292 18.57 -14.00 -2.02
CA LEU A 292 17.84 -13.70 -0.79
C LEU A 292 16.53 -12.94 -1.07
N GLN A 293 16.56 -11.94 -1.96
CA GLN A 293 15.36 -11.24 -2.39
C GLN A 293 14.33 -12.21 -2.95
N SER A 294 14.75 -13.12 -3.81
CA SER A 294 13.85 -14.10 -4.42
C SER A 294 13.19 -15.00 -3.38
N ALA A 295 13.96 -15.46 -2.37
CA ALA A 295 13.45 -16.26 -1.27
C ALA A 295 12.45 -15.47 -0.39
N GLU A 296 12.77 -14.21 -0.05
CA GLU A 296 11.92 -13.36 0.76
C GLU A 296 10.61 -12.97 0.01
N GLU A 297 10.68 -12.78 -1.29
CA GLU A 297 9.49 -12.53 -2.11
C GLU A 297 8.59 -13.76 -2.19
N LEU A 298 9.14 -14.98 -2.35
CA LEU A 298 8.36 -16.22 -2.29
C LEU A 298 7.66 -16.38 -0.94
N ALA A 299 8.38 -16.16 0.15
CA ALA A 299 7.81 -16.18 1.49
C ALA A 299 6.72 -15.10 1.64
N GLY A 300 6.97 -13.89 1.12
CA GLY A 300 6.05 -12.77 1.18
C GLY A 300 4.73 -13.00 0.45
N LEU A 301 4.75 -13.66 -0.72
CA LEU A 301 3.54 -14.00 -1.48
C LEU A 301 2.56 -14.88 -0.67
N ALA A 302 3.06 -15.66 0.28
CA ALA A 302 2.22 -16.47 1.16
C ALA A 302 1.66 -15.71 2.36
N LEU A 303 2.19 -14.54 2.70
CA LEU A 303 1.80 -13.77 3.88
C LEU A 303 0.50 -12.98 3.67
N SER A 304 -0.13 -12.65 4.79
CA SER A 304 -1.23 -11.69 4.83
C SER A 304 -0.72 -10.25 4.68
N ASN A 305 -1.46 -9.42 3.94
CA ASN A 305 -1.14 -8.00 3.76
C ASN A 305 -1.71 -7.13 4.90
N ARG A 306 -1.58 -7.58 6.15
CA ARG A 306 -2.05 -6.87 7.35
C ARG A 306 -0.88 -6.18 8.05
N PRO A 307 -1.04 -4.96 8.56
CA PRO A 307 -0.04 -4.31 9.41
C PRO A 307 0.24 -5.16 10.66
N SER A 308 1.47 -5.09 11.15
CA SER A 308 1.86 -5.75 12.40
C SER A 308 1.27 -5.02 13.61
N GLY A 309 0.83 -5.76 14.64
CA GLY A 309 0.50 -5.17 15.94
C GLY A 309 -0.92 -4.65 16.14
N ARG A 310 -1.84 -4.87 15.18
CA ARG A 310 -3.25 -4.53 15.40
C ARG A 310 -3.83 -5.39 16.54
N ARG A 311 -4.03 -4.78 17.72
CA ARG A 311 -4.78 -5.39 18.82
C ARG A 311 -6.26 -5.33 18.48
N ARG A 312 -6.96 -6.44 18.65
CA ARG A 312 -8.43 -6.51 18.52
C ARG A 312 -9.03 -6.54 19.91
N ALA A 313 -10.06 -5.74 20.13
CA ALA A 313 -10.91 -5.92 21.28
C ALA A 313 -11.72 -7.22 21.13
N ALA A 314 -12.10 -7.83 22.24
CA ALA A 314 -13.07 -8.92 22.23
C ALA A 314 -14.43 -8.39 21.73
N ALA A 315 -15.16 -9.21 21.00
CA ALA A 315 -16.47 -8.85 20.47
C ALA A 315 -17.55 -9.78 21.04
N ASP A 316 -18.70 -9.20 21.37
CA ASP A 316 -19.91 -9.93 21.74
C ASP A 316 -20.79 -10.21 20.51
N VAL A 317 -20.62 -9.40 19.46
CA VAL A 317 -21.30 -9.56 18.19
C VAL A 317 -20.27 -9.54 17.05
N VAL A 318 -20.34 -10.51 16.14
CA VAL A 318 -19.55 -10.53 14.91
C VAL A 318 -20.49 -10.45 13.71
N VAL A 319 -20.42 -9.35 12.99
CA VAL A 319 -21.23 -9.10 11.80
C VAL A 319 -20.49 -9.61 10.59
N VAL A 320 -21.10 -10.49 9.80
CA VAL A 320 -20.56 -10.96 8.51
C VAL A 320 -21.19 -10.14 7.41
N ALA A 321 -20.35 -9.43 6.65
CA ALA A 321 -20.77 -8.54 5.57
C ALA A 321 -20.05 -8.84 4.25
N ASP A 322 -20.52 -8.22 3.18
CA ASP A 322 -19.88 -8.23 1.88
C ASP A 322 -18.78 -7.15 1.79
N ARG A 323 -18.87 -6.21 0.87
CA ARG A 323 -18.00 -5.04 0.76
C ARG A 323 -18.51 -3.95 1.71
N PHE A 324 -17.78 -3.73 2.79
CA PHE A 324 -18.24 -2.89 3.89
C PHE A 324 -17.04 -2.26 4.62
N PRO A 325 -17.13 -1.06 5.23
CA PRO A 325 -18.30 -0.18 5.27
C PRO A 325 -18.40 0.75 4.05
N VAL A 326 -19.59 1.20 3.72
CA VAL A 326 -19.84 2.22 2.71
C VAL A 326 -20.47 3.43 3.41
N ARG A 327 -19.91 4.62 3.21
CA ARG A 327 -20.43 5.86 3.81
C ARG A 327 -21.84 6.14 3.32
N GLY A 328 -22.74 6.48 4.25
CA GLY A 328 -24.16 6.70 3.95
C GLY A 328 -25.00 5.43 3.83
N ASP A 329 -24.40 4.25 3.95
CA ASP A 329 -25.13 2.99 3.98
C ASP A 329 -25.85 2.83 5.33
N PRO A 330 -27.18 2.63 5.36
CA PRO A 330 -27.94 2.43 6.61
C PRO A 330 -27.40 1.29 7.48
N ARG A 331 -26.72 0.31 6.88
CA ARG A 331 -26.09 -0.80 7.58
C ARG A 331 -24.97 -0.34 8.53
N VAL A 332 -24.38 0.81 8.29
CA VAL A 332 -23.37 1.41 9.18
C VAL A 332 -23.99 1.75 10.53
N GLU A 333 -25.15 2.42 10.53
CA GLU A 333 -25.87 2.79 11.75
C GLU A 333 -26.35 1.55 12.53
N PHE A 334 -26.77 0.51 11.81
CA PHE A 334 -27.08 -0.77 12.44
C PHE A 334 -25.86 -1.34 13.19
N VAL A 335 -24.67 -1.36 12.57
CA VAL A 335 -23.46 -1.88 13.24
C VAL A 335 -23.05 -0.99 14.42
N ARG A 336 -23.18 0.33 14.30
CA ARG A 336 -22.90 1.30 15.38
C ARG A 336 -23.79 1.06 16.59
N ALA A 337 -25.06 0.71 16.37
CA ALA A 337 -26.00 0.43 17.45
C ALA A 337 -25.71 -0.88 18.20
N LEU A 338 -24.86 -1.75 17.67
CA LEU A 338 -24.47 -2.99 18.32
C LEU A 338 -23.30 -2.74 19.28
N GLU A 339 -23.50 -3.01 20.56
CA GLU A 339 -22.45 -2.94 21.57
C GLU A 339 -21.37 -4.01 21.31
N HIS A 340 -20.09 -3.63 21.45
CA HIS A 340 -18.94 -4.52 21.26
C HIS A 340 -18.98 -5.34 19.96
N ALA A 341 -19.42 -4.70 18.86
CA ALA A 341 -19.47 -5.34 17.56
C ALA A 341 -18.13 -5.31 16.81
N ARG A 342 -17.91 -6.33 15.99
CA ARG A 342 -16.83 -6.41 15.03
C ARG A 342 -17.36 -6.91 13.68
N VAL A 343 -16.78 -6.46 12.59
CA VAL A 343 -17.20 -6.87 11.25
C VAL A 343 -16.16 -7.76 10.57
N GLU A 344 -16.60 -8.88 10.01
CA GLU A 344 -15.86 -9.76 9.10
C GLU A 344 -16.38 -9.55 7.68
N ALA A 345 -15.78 -8.60 6.95
CA ALA A 345 -16.18 -8.29 5.58
C ALA A 345 -15.47 -9.19 4.56
N THR A 346 -16.11 -9.45 3.41
CA THR A 346 -15.51 -10.19 2.29
C THR A 346 -14.33 -9.41 1.74
N GLY A 347 -14.52 -8.13 1.46
CA GLY A 347 -13.51 -7.24 0.93
C GLY A 347 -13.82 -5.78 1.22
N ARG A 348 -12.90 -4.90 0.81
CA ARG A 348 -13.07 -3.45 0.91
C ARG A 348 -14.05 -2.95 -0.12
N PRO A 349 -14.81 -1.88 0.18
CA PRO A 349 -15.63 -1.18 -0.82
C PRO A 349 -14.74 -0.53 -1.89
N GLU A 350 -15.34 -0.03 -2.95
CA GLU A 350 -14.62 0.69 -4.01
C GLU A 350 -14.02 2.01 -3.50
N LEU A 351 -14.80 2.74 -2.72
CA LEU A 351 -14.34 3.94 -2.03
C LEU A 351 -13.89 3.59 -0.60
N PRO A 352 -12.61 3.77 -0.26
CA PRO A 352 -12.13 3.49 1.10
C PRO A 352 -12.66 4.54 2.10
N ASP A 353 -13.02 4.06 3.28
CA ASP A 353 -13.19 4.89 4.47
C ASP A 353 -12.46 4.23 5.64
N GLY A 354 -11.18 4.55 5.78
CA GLY A 354 -10.33 3.95 6.80
C GLY A 354 -10.74 4.36 8.21
N ALA A 355 -11.27 5.55 8.41
CA ALA A 355 -11.77 6.02 9.70
C ALA A 355 -12.97 5.18 10.14
N LEU A 356 -13.96 5.03 9.27
CA LEU A 356 -15.15 4.23 9.52
C LEU A 356 -14.82 2.74 9.70
N ALA A 357 -13.89 2.21 8.90
CA ALA A 357 -13.46 0.81 9.03
C ALA A 357 -12.74 0.54 10.36
N ARG A 358 -12.00 1.51 10.91
CA ARG A 358 -11.40 1.40 12.25
C ARG A 358 -12.43 1.52 13.35
N GLU A 359 -13.33 2.49 13.26
CA GLU A 359 -14.45 2.70 14.19
C GLU A 359 -15.25 1.40 14.35
N LEU A 360 -15.66 0.79 13.23
CA LEU A 360 -16.49 -0.43 13.21
C LEU A 360 -15.66 -1.73 13.35
N GLN A 361 -14.36 -1.63 13.62
CA GLN A 361 -13.45 -2.77 13.81
C GLN A 361 -13.52 -3.80 12.66
N VAL A 362 -13.49 -3.34 11.41
CA VAL A 362 -13.66 -4.21 10.24
C VAL A 362 -12.40 -5.02 9.95
N ASP A 363 -12.57 -6.34 9.82
CA ASP A 363 -11.57 -7.28 9.32
C ASP A 363 -11.94 -7.74 7.91
N TYR A 364 -11.01 -7.61 6.97
CA TYR A 364 -11.23 -8.01 5.59
C TYR A 364 -10.66 -9.40 5.31
N ARG A 365 -11.48 -10.32 4.80
CA ARG A 365 -11.04 -11.68 4.44
C ARG A 365 -10.11 -11.70 3.22
N GLU A 366 -10.18 -10.68 2.37
CA GLU A 366 -9.23 -10.51 1.25
C GLU A 366 -7.79 -10.29 1.68
N ASP A 367 -7.55 -9.81 2.93
CA ASP A 367 -6.21 -9.61 3.45
C ASP A 367 -5.53 -10.91 3.91
N ASP A 368 -6.29 -11.98 4.11
CA ASP A 368 -5.75 -13.25 4.60
C ASP A 368 -4.91 -13.92 3.50
N GLY A 369 -3.61 -14.07 3.71
CA GLY A 369 -2.68 -14.71 2.79
C GLY A 369 -2.80 -16.24 2.78
N ILE A 370 -2.19 -16.87 1.78
CA ILE A 370 -2.28 -18.33 1.56
C ILE A 370 -1.78 -19.10 2.79
N ALA A 371 -0.67 -18.69 3.40
CA ALA A 371 -0.13 -19.33 4.60
C ALA A 371 -1.11 -19.26 5.79
N ALA A 372 -1.73 -18.10 6.03
CA ALA A 372 -2.72 -17.94 7.08
C ALA A 372 -3.97 -18.79 6.83
N ARG A 373 -4.41 -18.87 5.57
CA ARG A 373 -5.54 -19.71 5.15
C ARG A 373 -5.24 -21.20 5.33
N ALA A 374 -4.07 -21.66 4.90
CA ALA A 374 -3.65 -23.06 5.04
C ALA A 374 -3.52 -23.44 6.53
N ALA A 375 -2.83 -22.63 7.32
CA ALA A 375 -2.70 -22.86 8.76
C ALA A 375 -4.06 -22.88 9.47
N ALA A 376 -4.99 -22.02 9.08
CA ALA A 376 -6.34 -21.99 9.63
C ALA A 376 -7.15 -23.26 9.27
N VAL A 377 -7.05 -23.73 8.02
CA VAL A 377 -7.71 -24.99 7.61
C VAL A 377 -7.15 -26.17 8.42
N LEU A 378 -5.81 -26.28 8.53
CA LEU A 378 -5.17 -27.33 9.31
C LEU A 378 -5.63 -27.29 10.78
N ALA A 379 -5.63 -26.11 11.39
CA ALA A 379 -6.08 -25.94 12.77
C ALA A 379 -7.54 -26.34 12.98
N LEU A 380 -8.43 -26.07 12.01
CA LEU A 380 -9.82 -26.50 12.06
C LEU A 380 -9.96 -28.00 11.82
N ALA A 381 -9.23 -28.57 10.86
CA ALA A 381 -9.27 -30.00 10.59
C ALA A 381 -8.80 -30.82 11.80
N VAL A 382 -7.75 -30.38 12.50
CA VAL A 382 -7.26 -31.05 13.70
C VAL A 382 -8.18 -30.89 14.89
N ARG A 383 -8.69 -29.68 15.14
CA ARG A 383 -9.50 -29.40 16.34
C ARG A 383 -10.98 -29.72 16.19
N HIS A 384 -11.49 -29.75 14.97
CA HIS A 384 -12.92 -29.92 14.63
C HIS A 384 -13.10 -30.73 13.34
N PRO A 385 -12.58 -31.97 13.27
CA PRO A 385 -12.57 -32.77 12.05
C PRO A 385 -13.97 -33.00 11.49
N VAL A 386 -14.95 -33.34 12.33
CA VAL A 386 -16.33 -33.60 11.90
C VAL A 386 -16.97 -32.35 11.27
N ARG A 387 -16.81 -31.18 11.89
CA ARG A 387 -17.39 -29.92 11.34
C ARG A 387 -16.73 -29.51 10.04
N SER A 388 -15.41 -29.71 9.92
CA SER A 388 -14.66 -29.40 8.72
C SER A 388 -15.03 -30.33 7.57
N ALA A 389 -15.14 -31.63 7.82
CA ALA A 389 -15.59 -32.61 6.83
C ALA A 389 -17.04 -32.35 6.38
N ALA A 390 -17.96 -32.10 7.31
CA ALA A 390 -19.34 -31.76 7.00
C ALA A 390 -19.47 -30.46 6.18
N ASP A 391 -18.62 -29.45 6.42
CA ASP A 391 -18.62 -28.24 5.60
C ASP A 391 -18.13 -28.49 4.16
N LEU A 392 -17.11 -29.34 3.99
CA LEU A 392 -16.60 -29.70 2.67
C LEU A 392 -17.65 -30.48 1.85
N LEU A 393 -18.34 -31.43 2.49
CA LEU A 393 -19.39 -32.24 1.84
C LEU A 393 -20.65 -31.44 1.51
N ALA A 394 -21.04 -30.50 2.37
CA ALA A 394 -22.24 -29.69 2.20
C ALA A 394 -22.01 -28.42 1.36
N ARG A 395 -20.82 -28.22 0.79
CA ARG A 395 -20.49 -27.03 0.04
C ARG A 395 -21.23 -26.99 -1.30
N ARG A 396 -21.98 -25.90 -1.55
CA ARG A 396 -22.65 -25.64 -2.83
C ARG A 396 -21.65 -25.10 -3.87
N PRO A 397 -21.86 -25.38 -5.17
CA PRO A 397 -21.11 -24.71 -6.25
C PRO A 397 -21.19 -23.18 -6.08
N GLY A 398 -20.09 -22.46 -6.34
CA GLY A 398 -20.02 -21.00 -6.18
C GLY A 398 -19.77 -20.53 -4.73
N ALA A 399 -20.05 -21.33 -3.71
CA ALA A 399 -19.78 -20.91 -2.32
C ALA A 399 -18.27 -20.79 -2.03
N PRO A 400 -17.84 -19.84 -1.18
CA PRO A 400 -16.44 -19.65 -0.82
C PRO A 400 -15.80 -20.96 -0.30
N PRO A 401 -14.54 -21.29 -0.67
CA PRO A 401 -13.87 -22.47 -0.15
C PRO A 401 -13.62 -22.34 1.35
N LEU A 402 -13.47 -23.49 2.07
CA LEU A 402 -13.15 -23.48 3.51
C LEU A 402 -11.90 -22.64 3.81
N SER A 403 -10.89 -22.68 2.94
CA SER A 403 -9.69 -21.87 3.10
C SER A 403 -9.94 -20.36 3.12
N ALA A 404 -10.97 -19.87 2.44
CA ALA A 404 -11.35 -18.45 2.48
C ALA A 404 -12.09 -18.05 3.78
N LEU A 405 -12.71 -19.00 4.46
CA LEU A 405 -13.49 -18.77 5.69
C LEU A 405 -12.71 -19.10 6.97
N ALA A 406 -11.80 -20.06 6.90
CA ALA A 406 -11.10 -20.60 8.07
C ALA A 406 -10.41 -19.53 8.95
N PRO A 407 -9.71 -18.50 8.41
CA PRO A 407 -9.15 -17.45 9.26
C PRO A 407 -10.22 -16.67 10.03
N ALA A 408 -11.36 -16.33 9.41
CA ALA A 408 -12.48 -15.65 10.06
C ALA A 408 -13.09 -16.53 11.17
N VAL A 409 -13.25 -17.83 10.90
CA VAL A 409 -13.71 -18.81 11.90
C VAL A 409 -12.78 -18.83 13.11
N LEU A 410 -11.45 -18.87 12.91
CA LEU A 410 -10.49 -18.84 14.01
C LEU A 410 -10.50 -17.52 14.80
N ARG A 411 -10.73 -16.40 14.11
CA ARG A 411 -10.90 -15.09 14.76
C ARG A 411 -12.15 -15.11 15.65
N LEU A 412 -13.29 -15.57 15.13
CA LEU A 412 -14.55 -15.67 15.84
C LEU A 412 -14.46 -16.61 17.07
N ARG A 413 -13.70 -17.68 16.96
CA ARG A 413 -13.52 -18.62 18.10
C ARG A 413 -12.81 -18.04 19.30
N ARG A 414 -12.00 -16.98 19.11
CA ARG A 414 -11.35 -16.25 20.22
C ARG A 414 -12.38 -15.48 21.04
N ASP A 415 -13.48 -15.06 20.41
CA ASP A 415 -14.59 -14.34 21.04
C ASP A 415 -15.61 -15.38 21.54
N ARG A 416 -15.39 -15.89 22.78
CA ARG A 416 -16.13 -17.05 23.31
C ARG A 416 -17.63 -16.83 23.44
N ARG A 417 -18.07 -15.59 23.63
CA ARG A 417 -19.50 -15.22 23.83
C ARG A 417 -20.15 -14.66 22.56
N ALA A 418 -19.37 -14.45 21.49
CA ALA A 418 -19.87 -13.76 20.32
C ALA A 418 -21.01 -14.52 19.62
N ARG A 419 -22.03 -13.75 19.23
CA ARG A 419 -23.07 -14.15 18.29
C ARG A 419 -22.71 -13.69 16.90
N VAL A 420 -23.24 -14.34 15.87
CA VAL A 420 -22.99 -13.97 14.48
C VAL A 420 -24.25 -13.33 13.93
N HIS A 421 -24.11 -12.18 13.27
CA HIS A 421 -25.15 -11.55 12.47
C HIS A 421 -24.76 -11.55 11.01
N ALA A 422 -25.72 -11.76 10.11
CA ALA A 422 -25.52 -11.64 8.67
C ALA A 422 -26.03 -10.28 8.19
N LEU A 423 -25.16 -9.50 7.52
CA LEU A 423 -25.51 -8.17 7.02
C LEU A 423 -25.39 -8.14 5.49
N GLY A 424 -26.40 -8.64 4.80
CA GLY A 424 -26.43 -8.72 3.35
C GLY A 424 -27.44 -9.72 2.78
N GLY A 425 -27.34 -9.96 1.48
CA GLY A 425 -28.19 -10.89 0.74
C GLY A 425 -27.97 -12.36 1.11
N GLU A 426 -28.62 -13.27 0.37
CA GLU A 426 -28.63 -14.71 0.70
C GLU A 426 -27.22 -15.34 0.72
N GLU A 427 -26.29 -14.90 -0.17
CA GLU A 427 -24.91 -15.38 -0.17
C GLU A 427 -24.16 -15.05 1.12
N ILE A 428 -24.39 -13.83 1.67
CA ILE A 428 -23.77 -13.41 2.92
C ILE A 428 -24.40 -14.15 4.08
N ARG A 429 -25.73 -14.34 4.09
CA ARG A 429 -26.42 -15.17 5.07
C ARG A 429 -25.91 -16.61 5.07
N ALA A 430 -25.73 -17.21 3.89
CA ALA A 430 -25.16 -18.55 3.75
C ALA A 430 -23.71 -18.62 4.27
N THR A 431 -22.91 -17.60 3.97
CA THR A 431 -21.53 -17.48 4.47
C THR A 431 -21.50 -17.33 5.99
N ALA A 432 -22.37 -16.50 6.57
CA ALA A 432 -22.50 -16.29 8.02
C ALA A 432 -22.93 -17.60 8.73
N ARG A 433 -23.92 -18.34 8.20
CA ARG A 433 -24.31 -19.66 8.72
C ARG A 433 -23.15 -20.64 8.76
N ARG A 434 -22.32 -20.67 7.69
CA ARG A 434 -21.14 -21.54 7.63
C ARG A 434 -20.08 -21.13 8.65
N ILE A 435 -19.75 -19.85 8.76
CA ILE A 435 -18.79 -19.32 9.76
C ILE A 435 -19.27 -19.62 11.18
N ALA A 436 -20.54 -19.33 11.49
CA ALA A 436 -21.16 -19.60 12.80
C ALA A 436 -21.10 -21.08 13.17
N ARG A 437 -21.54 -21.97 12.28
CA ARG A 437 -21.50 -23.43 12.46
C ARG A 437 -20.08 -23.95 12.69
N LEU A 438 -19.13 -23.55 11.86
CA LEU A 438 -17.71 -23.95 12.00
C LEU A 438 -17.09 -23.44 13.29
N ALA A 439 -17.44 -22.23 13.72
CA ALA A 439 -16.96 -21.65 14.98
C ALA A 439 -17.70 -22.22 16.22
N GLY A 440 -18.85 -22.84 16.06
CA GLY A 440 -19.73 -23.24 17.16
C GLY A 440 -20.31 -22.04 17.89
N ARG A 441 -20.84 -21.08 17.14
CA ARG A 441 -21.47 -19.85 17.64
C ARG A 441 -22.91 -19.76 17.15
N PRO A 442 -23.81 -19.14 17.95
CA PRO A 442 -25.18 -18.88 17.51
C PRO A 442 -25.21 -17.87 16.38
N LEU A 443 -26.15 -18.05 15.45
CA LEU A 443 -26.44 -17.10 14.38
C LEU A 443 -27.78 -16.46 14.66
N ASP A 444 -27.85 -15.13 14.69
CA ASP A 444 -29.09 -14.36 14.73
C ASP A 444 -29.49 -14.03 13.27
N GLU A 445 -30.56 -14.66 12.82
CA GLU A 445 -31.10 -14.51 11.46
C GLU A 445 -32.00 -13.27 11.31
N ASN A 446 -32.45 -12.68 12.41
CA ASN A 446 -33.37 -11.54 12.39
C ASN A 446 -32.78 -10.29 13.03
N PRO A 447 -32.32 -9.31 12.24
CA PRO A 447 -31.73 -8.08 12.77
C PRO A 447 -32.75 -7.09 13.37
N ARG A 448 -34.06 -7.43 13.37
CA ARG A 448 -35.15 -6.55 13.85
C ARG A 448 -35.74 -6.93 15.22
N SER A 449 -35.25 -7.97 15.90
CA SER A 449 -35.76 -8.36 17.19
C SER A 449 -34.82 -7.97 18.33
N ARG A 450 -34.78 -6.69 18.66
CA ARG A 450 -34.75 -6.10 20.01
C ARG A 450 -34.79 -4.60 19.93
#